data_461374628575c38cc8814f5168030066
#
_entry.id   461374628575c38cc8814f5168030066
#
_cell.length_a   1.000
_cell.length_b   1.000
_cell.length_c   1.000
_cell.angle_alpha   90.00
_cell.angle_beta   90.00
_cell.angle_gamma   90.00
#
_symmetry.space_group_name_H-M   'P 1'
#
loop_
_entity.id
_entity.type
_entity.pdbx_description
1 polymer ?
#
loop_
_entity_poly.entity_id
_entity_poly.type
_entity_poly.pdbx_seq_one_letter_code
_entity_poly.pdbx_strand_id
1 'polypeptide(L)'
;MFDSLSEASRFNTRRAIAVASAALAFAFGGSALAQPAHGHGGPHGMGADGGDVMLGHLITNAQAQLKLNTSQNGMFDAAVAQTKAARESGRALHQKVKDALSAELAKPEPDLAAVAAVADGVQQQGTALRHQVRDAWLQLYATFSPEQKAVVRDLMQQHMARMESFRQKIKDRMSGAG
;
A
#
# COMPACT_ATOMS: atom_id res chain seq x y z
N MET A 1 66.65 -46.07 5.53
CA MET A 1 67.51 -44.89 5.72
C MET A 1 66.66 -43.67 5.28
N PHE A 2 66.36 -42.82 6.22
CA PHE A 2 65.75 -41.46 6.13
C PHE A 2 64.38 -41.35 5.42
N ASP A 3 63.27 -41.24 6.15
CA ASP A 3 62.76 -40.07 6.89
C ASP A 3 62.58 -38.84 6.04
N SER A 4 61.37 -38.44 5.80
CA SER A 4 60.99 -37.05 5.98
C SER A 4 59.49 -36.84 5.97
N LEU A 5 59.01 -36.42 7.09
CA LEU A 5 57.72 -35.80 7.39
C LEU A 5 57.41 -34.64 6.49
N SER A 6 56.20 -34.52 6.04
CA SER A 6 55.63 -33.24 5.69
C SER A 6 54.19 -33.13 6.12
N GLU A 7 54.03 -32.33 7.16
CA GLU A 7 52.74 -31.88 7.70
C GLU A 7 51.92 -31.16 6.68
N ALA A 8 50.79 -31.69 6.30
CA ALA A 8 49.78 -30.95 5.59
C ALA A 8 48.95 -30.15 6.58
N SER A 9 49.27 -28.89 6.70
CA SER A 9 48.54 -27.87 7.43
C SER A 9 47.08 -27.77 6.92
N ARG A 10 46.17 -28.18 7.77
CA ARG A 10 44.74 -28.04 7.54
C ARG A 10 44.34 -26.57 7.82
N PHE A 11 44.38 -25.74 6.80
CA PHE A 11 43.77 -24.43 6.85
C PHE A 11 42.24 -24.57 6.80
N ASN A 12 41.66 -24.59 7.99
CA ASN A 12 40.25 -24.52 8.20
C ASN A 12 39.78 -23.06 8.02
N THR A 13 39.57 -22.64 6.78
CA THR A 13 39.06 -21.33 6.45
C THR A 13 37.56 -21.33 6.73
N ARG A 14 37.18 -21.07 7.98
CA ARG A 14 35.80 -20.66 8.33
C ARG A 14 35.57 -19.34 7.62
N ARG A 15 34.98 -19.40 6.43
CA ARG A 15 34.37 -18.24 5.78
C ARG A 15 33.19 -17.79 6.64
N ALA A 16 33.43 -16.80 7.46
CA ALA A 16 32.37 -16.01 8.07
C ALA A 16 31.60 -15.32 6.93
N ILE A 17 30.46 -15.86 6.59
CA ILE A 17 29.48 -15.17 5.73
C ILE A 17 28.90 -14.07 6.59
N ALA A 18 29.42 -12.86 6.44
CA ALA A 18 28.76 -11.67 6.92
C ALA A 18 27.49 -11.49 6.07
N VAL A 19 26.35 -11.92 6.59
CA VAL A 19 25.05 -11.61 6.04
C VAL A 19 24.83 -10.11 6.24
N ALA A 20 25.20 -9.32 5.25
CA ALA A 20 24.77 -7.94 5.16
C ALA A 20 23.26 -7.96 4.91
N SER A 21 22.48 -7.79 5.97
CA SER A 21 21.04 -7.59 5.89
C SER A 21 20.80 -6.21 5.25
N ALA A 22 20.84 -6.15 3.92
CA ALA A 22 20.30 -5.01 3.19
C ALA A 22 18.78 -5.06 3.35
N ALA A 23 18.26 -4.27 4.29
CA ALA A 23 16.86 -3.99 4.39
C ALA A 23 16.45 -3.19 3.14
N LEU A 24 16.01 -3.89 2.09
CA LEU A 24 15.35 -3.32 0.94
C LEU A 24 13.97 -2.82 1.41
N ALA A 25 13.94 -1.59 1.89
CA ALA A 25 12.71 -0.84 2.04
C ALA A 25 12.20 -0.52 0.63
N PHE A 26 11.34 -1.36 0.07
CA PHE A 26 10.56 -1.01 -1.09
C PHE A 26 9.61 0.12 -0.70
N ALA A 27 10.07 1.35 -0.92
CA ALA A 27 9.26 2.54 -0.79
C ALA A 27 8.24 2.55 -1.93
N PHE A 28 7.04 2.10 -1.65
CA PHE A 28 5.89 2.45 -2.45
C PHE A 28 5.63 3.96 -2.27
N GLY A 29 6.13 4.73 -3.20
CA GLY A 29 5.81 6.11 -3.49
C GLY A 29 5.78 7.09 -2.30
N GLY A 30 6.88 7.83 -2.10
CA GLY A 30 6.93 8.97 -1.20
C GLY A 30 8.35 9.26 -0.75
N SER A 31 9.00 10.24 -1.39
CA SER A 31 10.31 10.72 -0.97
C SER A 31 10.22 11.28 0.45
N ALA A 32 10.83 10.58 1.42
CA ALA A 32 11.13 11.16 2.71
C ALA A 32 12.42 10.56 3.25
N LEU A 33 13.34 11.43 3.58
CA LEU A 33 14.66 11.18 4.12
C LEU A 33 14.62 10.33 5.40
N ALA A 34 15.65 9.51 5.54
CA ALA A 34 15.86 8.52 6.58
C ALA A 34 15.75 9.06 8.00
N GLN A 35 14.97 8.34 8.83
CA GLN A 35 15.23 8.20 10.27
C GLN A 35 14.89 6.79 10.72
N PRO A 36 15.70 6.12 11.55
CA PRO A 36 15.37 4.81 12.08
C PRO A 36 14.35 4.98 13.21
N ALA A 37 13.11 4.61 12.96
CA ALA A 37 12.09 4.56 14.01
C ALA A 37 11.55 3.14 14.13
N HIS A 38 11.75 2.55 15.27
CA HIS A 38 10.93 1.46 15.77
C HIS A 38 9.48 1.95 15.81
N GLY A 39 8.58 1.39 15.02
CA GLY A 39 7.22 1.88 14.96
C GLY A 39 6.25 0.80 14.54
N HIS A 40 5.46 0.36 15.49
CA HIS A 40 4.20 -0.31 15.32
C HIS A 40 3.34 0.36 14.26
N GLY A 41 2.58 -0.44 13.47
CA GLY A 41 1.75 -0.07 12.35
C GLY A 41 1.08 1.31 12.47
N GLY A 42 1.68 2.30 11.82
CA GLY A 42 1.07 3.61 11.63
C GLY A 42 -0.03 3.53 10.57
N PRO A 43 -1.03 4.40 10.62
CA PRO A 43 -2.05 4.48 9.60
C PRO A 43 -1.37 4.75 8.26
N HIS A 44 -1.60 3.87 7.31
CA HIS A 44 -1.10 3.96 5.95
C HIS A 44 -1.25 5.39 5.42
N GLY A 45 -0.13 5.98 5.02
CA GLY A 45 -0.06 7.38 4.61
C GLY A 45 -1.17 7.71 3.62
N MET A 46 -1.88 8.78 3.91
CA MET A 46 -2.73 9.48 2.96
C MET A 46 -1.83 10.15 1.92
N GLY A 47 -1.25 9.34 1.01
CA GLY A 47 -0.75 9.84 -0.25
C GLY A 47 -1.93 10.23 -1.16
N ALA A 48 -1.65 10.87 -2.28
CA ALA A 48 -2.65 11.25 -3.29
C ALA A 48 -3.63 10.10 -3.66
N ASP A 49 -3.23 8.85 -3.44
CA ASP A 49 -4.03 7.65 -3.64
C ASP A 49 -5.16 7.44 -2.60
N GLY A 50 -5.11 8.09 -1.44
CA GLY A 50 -6.11 7.95 -0.38
C GLY A 50 -7.45 8.64 -0.70
N GLY A 51 -7.44 9.67 -1.54
CA GLY A 51 -8.64 10.42 -1.92
C GLY A 51 -9.62 9.60 -2.74
N ASP A 52 -9.12 8.74 -3.62
CA ASP A 52 -9.93 7.95 -4.54
C ASP A 52 -10.76 6.86 -3.80
N VAL A 53 -10.16 6.24 -2.80
CA VAL A 53 -10.84 5.25 -1.94
C VAL A 53 -11.78 5.94 -0.96
N MET A 54 -11.46 7.17 -0.53
CA MET A 54 -12.23 7.95 0.41
C MET A 54 -13.60 8.31 -0.14
N LEU A 55 -13.70 8.75 -1.40
CA LEU A 55 -14.99 9.10 -2.01
C LEU A 55 -15.94 7.90 -2.01
N GLY A 56 -15.48 6.72 -2.40
CA GLY A 56 -16.29 5.50 -2.37
C GLY A 56 -16.78 5.17 -0.96
N HIS A 57 -15.93 5.27 0.05
CA HIS A 57 -16.33 5.06 1.46
C HIS A 57 -17.35 6.07 1.95
N LEU A 58 -17.19 7.35 1.60
CA LEU A 58 -18.14 8.39 2.00
C LEU A 58 -19.52 8.15 1.36
N ILE A 59 -19.56 7.86 0.06
CA ILE A 59 -20.82 7.58 -0.65
C ILE A 59 -21.46 6.31 -0.12
N THR A 60 -20.69 5.25 0.16
CA THR A 60 -21.21 4.00 0.74
C THR A 60 -21.83 4.24 2.13
N ASN A 61 -21.16 4.99 2.99
CA ASN A 61 -21.66 5.31 4.33
C ASN A 61 -22.87 6.26 4.30
N ALA A 62 -23.01 7.05 3.23
CA ALA A 62 -24.09 7.99 3.06
C ALA A 62 -25.28 7.42 2.26
N GLN A 63 -25.21 6.19 1.76
CA GLN A 63 -26.20 5.63 0.84
C GLN A 63 -27.65 5.87 1.30
N ALA A 64 -27.95 5.62 2.57
CA ALA A 64 -29.27 5.83 3.12
C ALA A 64 -29.71 7.31 3.12
N GLN A 65 -28.76 8.25 3.26
CA GLN A 65 -29.04 9.68 3.29
C GLN A 65 -29.16 10.27 1.87
N LEU A 66 -28.49 9.65 0.89
CA LEU A 66 -28.45 10.11 -0.49
C LEU A 66 -29.78 9.87 -1.24
N LYS A 67 -30.63 8.95 -0.74
CA LYS A 67 -31.92 8.62 -1.39
C LYS A 67 -31.78 8.40 -2.90
N LEU A 68 -30.85 7.51 -3.26
CA LEU A 68 -30.50 7.24 -4.66
C LEU A 68 -31.74 6.76 -5.44
N ASN A 69 -31.91 7.26 -6.67
CA ASN A 69 -32.90 6.75 -7.59
C ASN A 69 -32.47 5.39 -8.19
N THR A 70 -33.33 4.73 -8.95
CA THR A 70 -33.07 3.40 -9.51
C THR A 70 -31.80 3.36 -10.37
N SER A 71 -31.58 4.35 -11.23
CA SER A 71 -30.39 4.45 -12.07
C SER A 71 -29.11 4.64 -11.23
N GLN A 72 -29.17 5.54 -10.26
CA GLN A 72 -28.05 5.80 -9.33
C GLN A 72 -27.75 4.57 -8.48
N ASN A 73 -28.75 3.81 -8.02
CA ASN A 73 -28.52 2.55 -7.30
C ASN A 73 -27.79 1.53 -8.18
N GLY A 74 -28.18 1.37 -9.44
CA GLY A 74 -27.45 0.49 -10.37
C GLY A 74 -25.97 0.90 -10.54
N MET A 75 -25.68 2.19 -10.67
CA MET A 75 -24.30 2.71 -10.75
C MET A 75 -23.55 2.52 -9.41
N PHE A 76 -24.22 2.67 -8.29
CA PHE A 76 -23.65 2.43 -6.96
C PHE A 76 -23.23 0.98 -6.80
N ASP A 77 -24.11 0.03 -7.13
CA ASP A 77 -23.84 -1.41 -7.04
C ASP A 77 -22.66 -1.80 -7.96
N ALA A 78 -22.60 -1.24 -9.16
CA ALA A 78 -21.50 -1.43 -10.08
C ALA A 78 -20.16 -0.91 -9.50
N ALA A 79 -20.16 0.29 -8.91
CA ALA A 79 -18.96 0.87 -8.29
C ALA A 79 -18.49 0.06 -7.07
N VAL A 80 -19.41 -0.45 -6.26
CA VAL A 80 -19.12 -1.35 -5.13
C VAL A 80 -18.49 -2.66 -5.64
N ALA A 81 -19.10 -3.29 -6.64
CA ALA A 81 -18.58 -4.52 -7.24
C ALA A 81 -17.18 -4.32 -7.82
N GLN A 82 -16.95 -3.23 -8.54
CA GLN A 82 -15.64 -2.88 -9.09
C GLN A 82 -14.60 -2.61 -7.99
N THR A 83 -14.98 -1.93 -6.91
CA THR A 83 -14.12 -1.72 -5.74
C THR A 83 -13.69 -3.04 -5.11
N LYS A 84 -14.63 -3.99 -4.98
CA LYS A 84 -14.36 -5.34 -4.45
C LYS A 84 -13.40 -6.10 -5.37
N ALA A 85 -13.67 -6.14 -6.66
CA ALA A 85 -12.82 -6.81 -7.64
C ALA A 85 -11.40 -6.21 -7.68
N ALA A 86 -11.26 -4.89 -7.60
CA ALA A 86 -9.96 -4.23 -7.55
C ALA A 86 -9.17 -4.59 -6.28
N ARG A 87 -9.83 -4.74 -5.13
CA ARG A 87 -9.18 -5.21 -3.88
C ARG A 87 -8.69 -6.65 -4.00
N GLU A 88 -9.47 -7.53 -4.60
CA GLU A 88 -9.08 -8.93 -4.84
C GLU A 88 -7.88 -9.00 -5.79
N SER A 89 -7.95 -8.27 -6.92
CA SER A 89 -6.82 -8.15 -7.86
C SER A 89 -5.58 -7.56 -7.18
N GLY A 90 -5.72 -6.53 -6.35
CA GLY A 90 -4.62 -5.94 -5.60
C GLY A 90 -3.91 -6.94 -4.68
N ARG A 91 -4.66 -7.83 -4.00
CA ARG A 91 -4.05 -8.91 -3.19
C ARG A 91 -3.26 -9.88 -4.05
N ALA A 92 -3.79 -10.27 -5.22
CA ALA A 92 -3.08 -11.14 -6.15
C ALA A 92 -1.80 -10.50 -6.69
N LEU A 93 -1.82 -9.19 -6.96
CA LEU A 93 -0.65 -8.43 -7.37
C LEU A 93 0.43 -8.40 -6.28
N HIS A 94 0.06 -8.17 -5.03
CA HIS A 94 1.02 -8.25 -3.90
C HIS A 94 1.61 -9.64 -3.75
N GLN A 95 0.80 -10.70 -3.89
CA GLN A 95 1.28 -12.07 -3.84
C GLN A 95 2.29 -12.34 -4.96
N LYS A 96 2.05 -11.85 -6.18
CA LYS A 96 2.96 -11.99 -7.32
C LYS A 96 4.36 -11.44 -7.03
N VAL A 97 4.46 -10.27 -6.40
CA VAL A 97 5.77 -9.70 -6.00
C VAL A 97 6.45 -10.56 -4.95
N LYS A 98 5.69 -11.02 -3.96
CA LYS A 98 6.21 -11.89 -2.90
C LYS A 98 6.74 -13.22 -3.47
N ASP A 99 6.01 -13.81 -4.39
CA ASP A 99 6.42 -15.08 -5.02
C ASP A 99 7.67 -14.89 -5.88
N ALA A 100 7.75 -13.79 -6.66
CA ALA A 100 8.93 -13.45 -7.44
C ALA A 100 10.16 -13.25 -6.54
N LEU A 101 10.02 -12.52 -5.44
CA LEU A 101 11.10 -12.32 -4.46
C LEU A 101 11.53 -13.66 -3.84
N SER A 102 10.59 -14.49 -3.43
CA SER A 102 10.88 -15.79 -2.82
C SER A 102 11.60 -16.73 -3.80
N ALA A 103 11.20 -16.71 -5.07
CA ALA A 103 11.85 -17.51 -6.10
C ALA A 103 13.29 -17.07 -6.37
N GLU A 104 13.54 -15.75 -6.38
CA GLU A 104 14.90 -15.25 -6.56
C GLU A 104 15.79 -15.55 -5.34
N LEU A 105 15.28 -15.38 -4.13
CA LEU A 105 16.03 -15.67 -2.90
C LEU A 105 16.38 -17.17 -2.72
N ALA A 106 15.71 -18.06 -3.43
CA ALA A 106 16.05 -19.49 -3.46
C ALA A 106 17.28 -19.81 -4.34
N LYS A 107 17.73 -18.87 -5.17
CA LYS A 107 18.91 -19.04 -6.04
C LYS A 107 20.20 -18.69 -5.31
N PRO A 108 21.34 -19.29 -5.67
CA PRO A 108 22.66 -18.90 -5.15
C PRO A 108 23.02 -17.44 -5.44
N GLU A 109 22.57 -16.93 -6.59
CA GLU A 109 22.75 -15.54 -7.03
C GLU A 109 21.38 -14.96 -7.42
N PRO A 110 20.70 -14.27 -6.48
CA PRO A 110 19.38 -13.68 -6.73
C PRO A 110 19.47 -12.51 -7.73
N ASP A 111 18.60 -12.51 -8.72
CA ASP A 111 18.41 -11.37 -9.63
C ASP A 111 17.36 -10.40 -9.07
N LEU A 112 17.83 -9.40 -8.32
CA LEU A 112 16.94 -8.39 -7.75
C LEU A 112 16.41 -7.41 -8.81
N ALA A 113 17.05 -7.29 -9.98
CA ALA A 113 16.53 -6.47 -11.07
C ALA A 113 15.27 -7.12 -11.68
N ALA A 114 15.23 -8.45 -11.80
CA ALA A 114 14.04 -9.18 -12.20
C ALA A 114 12.87 -8.96 -11.21
N VAL A 115 13.15 -8.97 -9.90
CA VAL A 115 12.12 -8.69 -8.88
C VAL A 115 11.59 -7.25 -9.00
N ALA A 116 12.49 -6.28 -9.21
CA ALA A 116 12.13 -4.88 -9.41
C ALA A 116 11.23 -4.70 -10.63
N ALA A 117 11.55 -5.34 -11.76
CA ALA A 117 10.70 -5.29 -12.96
C ALA A 117 9.28 -5.86 -12.72
N VAL A 118 9.16 -6.94 -11.93
CA VAL A 118 7.84 -7.46 -11.51
C VAL A 118 7.11 -6.46 -10.64
N ALA A 119 7.80 -5.82 -9.67
CA ALA A 119 7.21 -4.82 -8.79
C ALA A 119 6.70 -3.59 -9.58
N ASP A 120 7.46 -3.10 -10.56
CA ASP A 120 7.07 -1.99 -11.42
C ASP A 120 5.80 -2.32 -12.24
N GLY A 121 5.75 -3.52 -12.82
CA GLY A 121 4.56 -3.98 -13.53
C GLY A 121 3.33 -4.10 -12.62
N VAL A 122 3.50 -4.56 -11.39
CA VAL A 122 2.45 -4.62 -10.37
C VAL A 122 1.98 -3.24 -9.98
N GLN A 123 2.89 -2.29 -9.80
CA GLN A 123 2.55 -0.90 -9.48
C GLN A 123 1.71 -0.25 -10.59
N GLN A 124 2.07 -0.44 -11.85
CA GLN A 124 1.30 0.07 -12.99
C GLN A 124 -0.12 -0.51 -13.02
N GLN A 125 -0.25 -1.85 -12.85
CA GLN A 125 -1.55 -2.52 -12.79
C GLN A 125 -2.38 -2.03 -11.60
N GLY A 126 -1.78 -1.90 -10.42
CA GLY A 126 -2.43 -1.37 -9.23
C GLY A 126 -2.95 0.06 -9.43
N THR A 127 -2.18 0.90 -10.12
CA THR A 127 -2.58 2.28 -10.46
C THR A 127 -3.79 2.27 -11.42
N ALA A 128 -3.77 1.43 -12.45
CA ALA A 128 -4.90 1.30 -13.38
C ALA A 128 -6.18 0.86 -12.66
N LEU A 129 -6.09 -0.13 -11.74
CA LEU A 129 -7.24 -0.56 -10.94
C LEU A 129 -7.80 0.57 -10.06
N ARG A 130 -6.94 1.36 -9.44
CA ARG A 130 -7.37 2.53 -8.64
C ARG A 130 -8.09 3.56 -9.49
N HIS A 131 -7.57 3.87 -10.68
CA HIS A 131 -8.23 4.80 -11.60
C HIS A 131 -9.61 4.29 -12.01
N GLN A 132 -9.75 3.02 -12.35
CA GLN A 132 -11.05 2.43 -12.69
C GLN A 132 -12.07 2.57 -11.55
N VAL A 133 -11.67 2.26 -10.33
CA VAL A 133 -12.54 2.41 -9.14
C VAL A 133 -12.93 3.87 -8.93
N ARG A 134 -11.95 4.78 -8.96
CA ARG A 134 -12.20 6.22 -8.83
C ARG A 134 -13.20 6.71 -9.87
N ASP A 135 -12.97 6.35 -11.13
CA ASP A 135 -13.78 6.83 -12.24
C ASP A 135 -15.24 6.34 -12.12
N ALA A 136 -15.46 5.10 -11.66
CA ALA A 136 -16.80 4.59 -11.38
C ALA A 136 -17.52 5.42 -10.28
N TRP A 137 -16.83 5.77 -9.20
CA TRP A 137 -17.39 6.62 -8.14
C TRP A 137 -17.63 8.05 -8.60
N LEU A 138 -16.75 8.63 -9.42
CA LEU A 138 -16.92 9.96 -9.98
C LEU A 138 -18.08 10.02 -10.99
N GLN A 139 -18.27 8.98 -11.80
CA GLN A 139 -19.42 8.86 -12.70
C GLN A 139 -20.73 8.84 -11.92
N LEU A 140 -20.82 8.06 -10.85
CA LEU A 140 -21.98 8.10 -9.96
C LEU A 140 -22.20 9.49 -9.36
N TYR A 141 -21.16 10.10 -8.80
CA TYR A 141 -21.23 11.44 -8.20
C TYR A 141 -21.67 12.52 -9.21
N ALA A 142 -21.29 12.38 -10.48
CA ALA A 142 -21.70 13.31 -11.54
C ALA A 142 -23.22 13.33 -11.74
N THR A 143 -23.93 12.22 -11.44
CA THR A 143 -25.39 12.12 -11.56
C THR A 143 -26.14 12.69 -10.36
N PHE A 144 -25.45 13.08 -9.29
CA PHE A 144 -26.08 13.55 -8.07
C PHE A 144 -26.75 14.92 -8.23
N SER A 145 -27.91 15.08 -7.59
CA SER A 145 -28.54 16.37 -7.46
C SER A 145 -27.71 17.33 -6.58
N PRO A 146 -28.00 18.65 -6.61
CA PRO A 146 -27.34 19.60 -5.72
C PRO A 146 -27.46 19.21 -4.22
N GLU A 147 -28.60 18.68 -3.79
CA GLU A 147 -28.87 18.24 -2.44
C GLU A 147 -28.02 17.01 -2.07
N GLN A 148 -27.93 16.02 -2.97
CA GLN A 148 -27.08 14.86 -2.79
C GLN A 148 -25.58 15.25 -2.73
N LYS A 149 -25.15 16.19 -3.57
CA LYS A 149 -23.78 16.73 -3.53
C LYS A 149 -23.50 17.48 -2.23
N ALA A 150 -24.49 18.19 -1.68
CA ALA A 150 -24.36 18.84 -0.38
C ALA A 150 -24.13 17.81 0.75
N VAL A 151 -24.88 16.69 0.76
CA VAL A 151 -24.65 15.60 1.72
C VAL A 151 -23.21 15.08 1.64
N VAL A 152 -22.70 14.82 0.42
CA VAL A 152 -21.31 14.33 0.24
C VAL A 152 -20.31 15.37 0.73
N ARG A 153 -20.49 16.65 0.39
CA ARG A 153 -19.63 17.74 0.85
C ARG A 153 -19.56 17.79 2.39
N ASP A 154 -20.70 17.75 3.05
CA ASP A 154 -20.78 17.86 4.51
C ASP A 154 -20.10 16.68 5.20
N LEU A 155 -20.23 15.47 4.64
CA LEU A 155 -19.49 14.29 5.10
C LEU A 155 -18.00 14.40 4.89
N MET A 156 -17.55 14.95 3.76
CA MET A 156 -16.12 15.22 3.51
C MET A 156 -15.58 16.21 4.55
N GLN A 157 -16.27 17.29 4.82
CA GLN A 157 -15.87 18.28 5.84
C GLN A 157 -15.77 17.65 7.24
N GLN A 158 -16.77 16.84 7.63
CA GLN A 158 -16.74 16.11 8.91
C GLN A 158 -15.57 15.11 8.98
N HIS A 159 -15.26 14.45 7.87
CA HIS A 159 -14.12 13.54 7.82
C HIS A 159 -12.80 14.28 7.99
N MET A 160 -12.62 15.40 7.29
CA MET A 160 -11.42 16.24 7.42
C MET A 160 -11.26 16.77 8.85
N ALA A 161 -12.31 17.27 9.45
CA ALA A 161 -12.28 17.74 10.84
C ALA A 161 -11.89 16.63 11.84
N ARG A 162 -12.40 15.41 11.64
CA ARG A 162 -11.99 14.24 12.44
C ARG A 162 -10.52 13.89 12.27
N MET A 163 -10.02 13.93 11.04
CA MET A 163 -8.60 13.67 10.75
C MET A 163 -7.70 14.72 11.40
N GLU A 164 -8.09 15.99 11.37
CA GLU A 164 -7.36 17.09 12.00
C GLU A 164 -7.31 16.93 13.52
N SER A 165 -8.45 16.65 14.14
CA SER A 165 -8.52 16.40 15.58
C SER A 165 -7.69 15.19 16.02
N PHE A 166 -7.62 14.14 15.17
CA PHE A 166 -6.79 12.98 15.45
C PHE A 166 -5.30 13.31 15.36
N ARG A 167 -4.87 14.06 14.34
CA ARG A 167 -3.49 14.55 14.20
C ARG A 167 -3.07 15.40 15.40
N GLN A 168 -3.95 16.31 15.85
CA GLN A 168 -3.68 17.13 17.00
C GLN A 168 -3.50 16.29 18.27
N LYS A 169 -4.38 15.32 18.52
CA LYS A 169 -4.25 14.40 19.68
C LYS A 169 -2.94 13.61 19.67
N ILE A 170 -2.47 13.17 18.49
CA ILE A 170 -1.17 12.49 18.38
C ILE A 170 -0.04 13.47 18.74
N LYS A 171 -0.06 14.68 18.19
CA LYS A 171 0.93 15.71 18.45
C LYS A 171 1.01 16.04 19.95
N ASP A 172 -0.15 16.23 20.59
CA ASP A 172 -0.24 16.55 22.02
C ASP A 172 0.31 15.41 22.89
N ARG A 173 0.06 14.14 22.51
CA ARG A 173 0.66 12.98 23.21
C ARG A 173 2.16 12.91 23.05
N MET A 174 2.70 13.23 21.86
CA MET A 174 4.13 13.20 21.62
C MET A 174 4.85 14.36 22.32
N SER A 175 4.21 15.51 22.45
CA SER A 175 4.79 16.69 23.15
C SER A 175 4.62 16.65 24.68
N GLY A 176 3.65 15.88 25.20
CA GLY A 176 3.45 15.71 26.64
C GLY A 176 4.21 14.54 27.27
N ALA A 177 4.98 13.77 26.49
CA ALA A 177 5.78 12.62 26.94
C ALA A 177 7.27 12.97 27.17
N GLY A 178 7.65 14.23 27.15
CA GLY A 178 8.98 14.79 27.51
C GLY A 178 8.91 15.49 28.82
#